data_bd5d18b6597e9d782118971dafdac039
#
_entry.id   bd5d18b6597e9d782118971dafdac039
#
_cell.length_a   1.000
_cell.length_b   1.000
_cell.length_c   1.000
_cell.angle_alpha   90.00
_cell.angle_beta   90.00
_cell.angle_gamma   90.00
#
_symmetry.space_group_name_H-M   'P 1'
#
loop_
_entity.id
_entity.type
_entity.pdbx_description
1 polymer ?
#
loop_
_entity_poly.entity_id
_entity_poly.type
_entity_poly.pdbx_seq_one_letter_code
_entity_poly.pdbx_strand_id
1 'polypeptide(L)'
;LSDMHFRWNTGYGYDDPGRDAIERVYADIFHTDKALVRPTIVNGTHALAITLLGILRPGDELIYCTGGPYDTLEEVIGIRGEGMGSLKDYGITYKQVELLPDGSIDLEGVKNAISEKTRMVTVQRATGYGWRKAITIDQIEEWAKFVTEINPNIVKMTDNCYGEFLDIKEPTDVGVDVIAGSLIKNPGGGLALTGGYVAGREDLIDMIQYRMTCPGIGGECGLTFGQTRTMFQGMFQAPKVVNGAVKGAILCGKVYEKLGYEVCPKAEDTRSDIIQAVQLRDPDSLVLFCQAIQAAAPI
;
A
#
# COMPACT_ATOMS: atom_id res chain seq x y z
N LEU A 1 19.70 17.88 -2.20
CA LEU A 1 18.64 18.86 -1.97
C LEU A 1 19.21 20.24 -1.68
N SER A 2 18.44 21.29 -2.05
CA SER A 2 18.74 22.69 -1.78
C SER A 2 17.47 23.43 -1.36
N ASP A 3 17.58 24.70 -0.95
CA ASP A 3 16.43 25.49 -0.50
C ASP A 3 15.32 25.59 -1.54
N MET A 4 15.64 25.54 -2.83
CA MET A 4 14.65 25.59 -3.89
C MET A 4 13.64 24.41 -3.84
N HIS A 5 14.05 23.26 -3.35
CA HIS A 5 13.17 22.08 -3.22
C HIS A 5 12.13 22.19 -2.09
N PHE A 6 12.26 23.22 -1.25
CA PHE A 6 11.37 23.47 -0.11
C PHE A 6 10.53 24.73 -0.25
N ARG A 7 10.59 25.39 -1.40
CA ARG A 7 9.84 26.62 -1.65
C ARG A 7 8.38 26.33 -1.92
N TRP A 8 7.54 27.27 -1.54
CA TRP A 8 6.16 27.28 -1.92
C TRP A 8 6.01 27.74 -3.37
N ASN A 9 5.23 26.98 -4.14
CA ASN A 9 4.74 27.40 -5.43
C ASN A 9 3.28 27.80 -5.34
N THR A 10 2.80 28.55 -6.32
CA THR A 10 1.41 29.01 -6.44
C THR A 10 0.86 28.67 -7.83
N GLY A 11 -0.45 28.80 -8.00
CA GLY A 11 -1.10 28.55 -9.28
C GLY A 11 -1.11 27.05 -9.64
N TYR A 12 -0.74 26.72 -10.85
CA TYR A 12 -0.77 25.35 -11.35
C TYR A 12 0.37 24.48 -10.83
N GLY A 13 1.44 25.05 -10.32
CA GLY A 13 2.61 24.30 -9.83
C GLY A 13 3.39 23.60 -10.95
N TYR A 14 3.46 24.19 -12.14
CA TYR A 14 4.35 23.70 -13.20
C TYR A 14 5.81 23.80 -12.74
N ASP A 15 6.62 22.81 -13.18
CA ASP A 15 8.07 22.80 -12.91
C ASP A 15 8.43 22.95 -11.42
N ASP A 16 7.64 22.32 -10.53
CA ASP A 16 7.91 22.35 -9.09
C ASP A 16 9.12 21.48 -8.76
N PRO A 17 10.30 22.06 -8.46
CA PRO A 17 11.51 21.29 -8.22
C PRO A 17 11.44 20.42 -6.96
N GLY A 18 10.62 20.81 -5.98
CA GLY A 18 10.43 20.04 -4.76
C GLY A 18 9.63 18.78 -5.01
N ARG A 19 8.55 18.90 -5.78
CA ARG A 19 7.74 17.77 -6.24
C ARG A 19 8.56 16.79 -7.07
N ASP A 20 9.25 17.29 -8.09
CA ASP A 20 10.00 16.45 -9.00
C ASP A 20 11.16 15.74 -8.27
N ALA A 21 11.77 16.40 -7.29
CA ALA A 21 12.82 15.81 -6.48
C ALA A 21 12.30 14.71 -5.53
N ILE A 22 11.13 14.89 -4.87
CA ILE A 22 10.58 13.87 -3.97
C ILE A 22 10.14 12.64 -4.75
N GLU A 23 9.54 12.81 -5.92
CA GLU A 23 9.14 11.70 -6.80
C GLU A 23 10.35 10.88 -7.26
N ARG A 24 11.45 11.56 -7.63
CA ARG A 24 12.72 10.87 -7.96
C ARG A 24 13.30 10.11 -6.77
N VAL A 25 13.31 10.72 -5.58
CA VAL A 25 13.81 10.05 -4.35
C VAL A 25 12.99 8.79 -4.04
N TYR A 26 11.67 8.84 -4.21
CA TYR A 26 10.84 7.65 -4.03
C TYR A 26 11.12 6.58 -5.09
N ALA A 27 11.28 6.96 -6.35
CA ALA A 27 11.65 6.03 -7.41
C ALA A 27 13.00 5.37 -7.10
N ASP A 28 14.02 6.14 -6.70
CA ASP A 28 15.34 5.64 -6.32
C ASP A 28 15.28 4.67 -5.13
N ILE A 29 14.52 5.00 -4.08
CA ILE A 29 14.41 4.18 -2.85
C ILE A 29 13.69 2.87 -3.12
N PHE A 30 12.63 2.88 -3.92
CA PHE A 30 11.87 1.68 -4.27
C PHE A 30 12.39 0.98 -5.53
N HIS A 31 13.56 1.40 -6.06
CA HIS A 31 14.21 0.86 -7.25
C HIS A 31 13.26 0.72 -8.45
N THR A 32 12.51 1.80 -8.74
CA THR A 32 11.51 1.87 -9.81
C THR A 32 11.88 2.93 -10.84
N ASP A 33 11.29 2.84 -12.03
CA ASP A 33 11.54 3.81 -13.09
C ASP A 33 10.98 5.19 -12.74
N LYS A 34 9.81 5.22 -12.07
CA LYS A 34 9.06 6.45 -11.81
C LYS A 34 8.18 6.33 -10.56
N ALA A 35 7.89 7.47 -9.94
CA ALA A 35 6.94 7.55 -8.84
C ALA A 35 6.05 8.80 -8.93
N LEU A 36 4.87 8.73 -8.33
CA LEU A 36 3.99 9.85 -8.01
C LEU A 36 3.92 9.97 -6.49
N VAL A 37 4.26 11.13 -5.95
CA VAL A 37 4.29 11.39 -4.50
C VAL A 37 3.63 12.72 -4.23
N ARG A 38 2.38 12.71 -3.80
CA ARG A 38 1.57 13.93 -3.76
C ARG A 38 0.75 14.05 -2.47
N PRO A 39 0.69 15.24 -1.87
CA PRO A 39 -0.30 15.53 -0.84
C PRO A 39 -1.74 15.51 -1.38
N THR A 40 -1.92 15.69 -2.68
CA THR A 40 -3.21 15.63 -3.37
C THR A 40 -3.69 14.21 -3.67
N ILE A 41 -2.85 13.19 -3.52
CA ILE A 41 -3.28 11.80 -3.37
C ILE A 41 -3.69 11.65 -1.91
N VAL A 42 -4.95 11.91 -1.59
CA VAL A 42 -5.42 12.23 -0.22
C VAL A 42 -5.14 11.17 0.84
N ASN A 43 -4.98 9.90 0.46
CA ASN A 43 -4.67 8.78 1.37
C ASN A 43 -4.25 7.52 0.60
N GLY A 44 -3.97 6.42 1.32
CA GLY A 44 -3.62 5.14 0.71
C GLY A 44 -4.72 4.55 -0.19
N THR A 45 -5.98 4.63 0.23
CA THR A 45 -7.11 4.15 -0.60
C THR A 45 -7.18 4.91 -1.91
N HIS A 46 -6.94 6.23 -1.92
CA HIS A 46 -6.88 7.01 -3.16
C HIS A 46 -5.68 6.60 -4.01
N ALA A 47 -4.50 6.34 -3.42
CA ALA A 47 -3.34 5.83 -4.17
C ALA A 47 -3.66 4.50 -4.86
N LEU A 48 -4.29 3.56 -4.16
CA LEU A 48 -4.75 2.29 -4.72
C LEU A 48 -5.82 2.49 -5.81
N ALA A 49 -6.81 3.34 -5.55
CA ALA A 49 -7.90 3.60 -6.50
C ALA A 49 -7.39 4.19 -7.82
N ILE A 50 -6.52 5.20 -7.78
CA ILE A 50 -5.94 5.77 -9.01
C ILE A 50 -5.05 4.78 -9.75
N THR A 51 -4.38 3.87 -9.04
CA THR A 51 -3.59 2.80 -9.65
C THR A 51 -4.49 1.83 -10.40
N LEU A 52 -5.54 1.31 -9.76
CA LEU A 52 -6.50 0.39 -10.38
C LEU A 52 -7.21 1.04 -11.57
N LEU A 53 -7.83 2.21 -11.37
CA LEU A 53 -8.57 2.94 -12.40
C LEU A 53 -7.66 3.53 -13.50
N GLY A 54 -6.38 3.73 -13.21
CA GLY A 54 -5.39 4.19 -14.18
C GLY A 54 -4.98 3.11 -15.17
N ILE A 55 -4.86 1.88 -14.72
CA ILE A 55 -4.35 0.75 -15.52
C ILE A 55 -5.47 -0.07 -16.16
N LEU A 56 -6.54 -0.35 -15.40
CA LEU A 56 -7.65 -1.20 -15.85
C LEU A 56 -8.58 -0.48 -16.83
N ARG A 57 -9.13 -1.21 -17.78
CA ARG A 57 -10.06 -0.74 -18.80
C ARG A 57 -11.34 -1.59 -18.81
N PRO A 58 -12.47 -1.09 -19.35
CA PRO A 58 -13.68 -1.88 -19.52
C PRO A 58 -13.40 -3.22 -20.23
N GLY A 59 -13.84 -4.31 -19.60
CA GLY A 59 -13.61 -5.68 -20.08
C GLY A 59 -12.40 -6.38 -19.43
N ASP A 60 -11.53 -5.65 -18.74
CA ASP A 60 -10.42 -6.24 -18.00
C ASP A 60 -10.90 -6.97 -16.74
N GLU A 61 -10.04 -7.83 -16.22
CA GLU A 61 -10.22 -8.57 -14.97
C GLU A 61 -9.10 -8.26 -13.98
N LEU A 62 -9.51 -7.99 -12.74
CA LEU A 62 -8.65 -7.82 -11.56
C LEU A 62 -8.77 -9.06 -10.66
N ILE A 63 -7.63 -9.62 -10.22
CA ILE A 63 -7.59 -10.73 -9.25
C ILE A 63 -6.83 -10.29 -8.00
N TYR A 64 -7.48 -10.41 -6.83
CA TYR A 64 -6.83 -10.31 -5.52
C TYR A 64 -6.34 -11.70 -5.09
N CYS A 65 -5.05 -11.80 -4.75
CA CYS A 65 -4.38 -13.07 -4.45
C CYS A 65 -4.18 -13.34 -2.95
N THR A 66 -4.72 -12.49 -2.09
CA THR A 66 -4.59 -12.58 -0.62
C THR A 66 -5.94 -12.48 0.10
N GLY A 67 -6.99 -13.02 -0.51
CA GLY A 67 -8.37 -12.87 -0.06
C GLY A 67 -8.98 -11.52 -0.45
N GLY A 68 -9.94 -11.04 0.32
CA GLY A 68 -10.59 -9.75 0.07
C GLY A 68 -9.63 -8.56 0.22
N PRO A 69 -9.89 -7.44 -0.49
CA PRO A 69 -9.13 -6.22 -0.34
C PRO A 69 -9.41 -5.55 1.02
N TYR A 70 -8.61 -4.54 1.35
CA TYR A 70 -8.89 -3.66 2.48
C TYR A 70 -10.29 -3.03 2.34
N ASP A 71 -11.02 -2.87 3.45
CA ASP A 71 -12.46 -2.54 3.48
C ASP A 71 -12.85 -1.29 2.69
N THR A 72 -12.03 -0.22 2.76
CA THR A 72 -12.30 1.01 2.01
C THR A 72 -12.12 0.83 0.49
N LEU A 73 -11.43 -0.21 0.05
CA LEU A 73 -11.25 -0.51 -1.36
C LEU A 73 -12.38 -1.38 -1.94
N GLU A 74 -13.16 -2.03 -1.08
CA GLU A 74 -14.30 -2.85 -1.52
C GLU A 74 -15.32 -2.05 -2.34
N GLU A 75 -15.59 -0.80 -1.94
CA GLU A 75 -16.50 0.08 -2.67
C GLU A 75 -15.87 0.62 -3.96
N VAL A 76 -14.55 0.90 -3.96
CA VAL A 76 -13.81 1.26 -5.19
C VAL A 76 -13.91 0.15 -6.23
N ILE A 77 -13.82 -1.10 -5.82
CA ILE A 77 -13.96 -2.27 -6.69
C ILE A 77 -15.43 -2.51 -7.06
N GLY A 78 -16.37 -2.24 -6.16
CA GLY A 78 -17.79 -2.51 -6.35
C GLY A 78 -18.24 -3.85 -5.75
N ILE A 79 -17.52 -4.34 -4.73
CA ILE A 79 -17.90 -5.54 -3.95
C ILE A 79 -18.99 -5.17 -2.94
N ARG A 80 -18.92 -3.95 -2.40
CA ARG A 80 -19.84 -3.39 -1.40
C ARG A 80 -20.29 -1.99 -1.83
N GLY A 81 -21.33 -1.48 -1.16
CA GLY A 81 -21.89 -0.15 -1.40
C GLY A 81 -22.79 -0.12 -2.64
N GLU A 82 -23.09 1.08 -3.12
CA GLU A 82 -23.97 1.31 -4.29
C GLU A 82 -23.25 1.13 -5.62
N GLY A 83 -21.93 1.02 -5.61
CA GLY A 83 -21.08 0.73 -6.76
C GLY A 83 -20.93 1.86 -7.78
N MET A 84 -21.46 3.07 -7.50
CA MET A 84 -21.38 4.21 -8.41
C MET A 84 -19.95 4.68 -8.61
N GLY A 85 -19.45 4.65 -9.85
CA GLY A 85 -18.05 4.99 -10.17
C GLY A 85 -17.02 3.93 -9.80
N SER A 86 -17.47 2.74 -9.39
CA SER A 86 -16.59 1.61 -9.07
C SER A 86 -15.98 0.97 -10.31
N LEU A 87 -14.98 0.10 -10.13
CA LEU A 87 -14.44 -0.72 -11.22
C LEU A 87 -15.53 -1.54 -11.93
N LYS A 88 -16.44 -2.13 -11.13
CA LYS A 88 -17.58 -2.90 -11.65
C LYS A 88 -18.52 -2.05 -12.49
N ASP A 89 -18.80 -0.82 -12.06
CA ASP A 89 -19.62 0.14 -12.82
C ASP A 89 -18.99 0.50 -14.17
N TYR A 90 -17.66 0.54 -14.23
CA TYR A 90 -16.91 0.71 -15.47
C TYR A 90 -16.69 -0.59 -16.28
N GLY A 91 -17.34 -1.68 -15.92
CA GLY A 91 -17.27 -2.95 -16.65
C GLY A 91 -15.99 -3.75 -16.46
N ILE A 92 -15.28 -3.54 -15.35
CA ILE A 92 -14.13 -4.32 -14.93
C ILE A 92 -14.62 -5.44 -14.01
N THR A 93 -14.14 -6.66 -14.24
CA THR A 93 -14.51 -7.81 -13.40
C THR A 93 -13.51 -8.03 -12.27
N TYR A 94 -13.99 -8.57 -11.16
CA TYR A 94 -13.21 -8.86 -9.97
C TYR A 94 -13.30 -10.32 -9.58
N LYS A 95 -12.17 -10.88 -9.18
CA LYS A 95 -12.05 -12.19 -8.51
C LYS A 95 -11.13 -12.08 -7.30
N GLN A 96 -11.27 -12.99 -6.37
CA GLN A 96 -10.31 -13.16 -5.27
C GLN A 96 -9.94 -14.62 -5.10
N VAL A 97 -8.72 -14.86 -4.63
CA VAL A 97 -8.19 -16.16 -4.24
C VAL A 97 -7.80 -16.06 -2.77
N GLU A 98 -8.36 -16.95 -1.96
CA GLU A 98 -8.07 -16.99 -0.53
C GLU A 98 -6.66 -17.51 -0.29
N LEU A 99 -6.06 -17.14 0.83
CA LEU A 99 -4.81 -17.73 1.29
C LEU A 99 -5.03 -19.20 1.70
N LEU A 100 -3.98 -20.00 1.59
CA LEU A 100 -3.97 -21.34 2.14
C LEU A 100 -4.04 -21.30 3.69
N PRO A 101 -4.43 -22.41 4.35
CA PRO A 101 -4.58 -22.44 5.81
C PRO A 101 -3.31 -22.08 6.60
N ASP A 102 -2.13 -22.22 6.00
CA ASP A 102 -0.85 -21.84 6.58
C ASP A 102 -0.49 -20.36 6.38
N GLY A 103 -1.34 -19.61 5.65
CA GLY A 103 -1.17 -18.19 5.33
C GLY A 103 -0.34 -17.91 4.09
N SER A 104 0.06 -18.94 3.32
CA SER A 104 0.73 -18.77 2.04
C SER A 104 -0.26 -18.42 0.91
N ILE A 105 0.25 -17.83 -0.17
CA ILE A 105 -0.54 -17.54 -1.36
C ILE A 105 -0.87 -18.86 -2.08
N ASP A 106 -2.14 -19.09 -2.41
CA ASP A 106 -2.57 -20.24 -3.21
C ASP A 106 -2.22 -20.02 -4.69
N LEU A 107 -1.02 -20.39 -5.08
CA LEU A 107 -0.51 -20.23 -6.45
C LEU A 107 -1.36 -21.02 -7.47
N GLU A 108 -1.81 -22.22 -7.14
CA GLU A 108 -2.68 -23.00 -8.05
C GLU A 108 -4.08 -22.36 -8.17
N GLY A 109 -4.61 -21.83 -7.07
CA GLY A 109 -5.84 -21.05 -7.08
C GLY A 109 -5.70 -19.79 -7.95
N VAL A 110 -4.58 -19.09 -7.85
CA VAL A 110 -4.25 -17.92 -8.72
C VAL A 110 -4.21 -18.33 -10.18
N LYS A 111 -3.52 -19.42 -10.53
CA LYS A 111 -3.45 -19.93 -11.90
C LYS A 111 -4.83 -20.26 -12.47
N ASN A 112 -5.67 -20.94 -11.67
CA ASN A 112 -7.03 -21.31 -12.08
C ASN A 112 -7.96 -20.10 -12.21
N ALA A 113 -7.70 -19.00 -11.49
CA ALA A 113 -8.46 -17.76 -11.58
C ALA A 113 -8.09 -16.90 -12.82
N ILE A 114 -6.84 -17.00 -13.28
CA ILE A 114 -6.33 -16.24 -14.44
C ILE A 114 -7.09 -16.64 -15.71
N SER A 115 -7.49 -15.64 -16.47
CA SER A 115 -8.15 -15.78 -17.78
C SER A 115 -7.49 -14.89 -18.83
N GLU A 116 -7.95 -14.96 -20.08
CA GLU A 116 -7.50 -14.05 -21.15
C GLU A 116 -7.83 -12.57 -20.88
N LYS A 117 -8.79 -12.30 -19.98
CA LYS A 117 -9.18 -10.95 -19.56
C LYS A 117 -8.36 -10.43 -18.38
N THR A 118 -7.59 -11.28 -17.72
CA THR A 118 -6.82 -10.87 -16.55
C THR A 118 -5.75 -9.88 -16.95
N ARG A 119 -5.95 -8.63 -16.54
CA ARG A 119 -5.01 -7.54 -16.79
C ARG A 119 -4.09 -7.30 -15.60
N MET A 120 -4.60 -7.50 -14.38
CA MET A 120 -3.87 -7.24 -13.16
C MET A 120 -4.15 -8.28 -12.10
N VAL A 121 -3.10 -8.66 -11.39
CA VAL A 121 -3.16 -9.42 -10.15
C VAL A 121 -2.56 -8.59 -9.03
N THR A 122 -3.11 -8.71 -7.80
CA THR A 122 -2.67 -7.87 -6.68
C THR A 122 -2.56 -8.66 -5.38
N VAL A 123 -1.61 -8.23 -4.56
CA VAL A 123 -1.35 -8.73 -3.21
C VAL A 123 -1.46 -7.58 -2.23
N GLN A 124 -2.21 -7.76 -1.16
CA GLN A 124 -2.16 -6.90 0.01
C GLN A 124 -1.10 -7.45 0.98
N ARG A 125 0.03 -6.74 1.15
CA ARG A 125 1.15 -7.19 1.96
C ARG A 125 0.78 -7.29 3.44
N ALA A 126 0.23 -6.21 3.99
CA ALA A 126 -0.16 -6.17 5.39
C ALA A 126 -1.40 -7.02 5.70
N THR A 127 -1.55 -7.39 6.97
CA THR A 127 -2.67 -8.20 7.45
C THR A 127 -4.03 -7.52 7.25
N GLY A 128 -4.06 -6.19 7.21
CA GLY A 128 -5.30 -5.43 7.30
C GLY A 128 -6.03 -5.72 8.62
N TYR A 129 -7.31 -6.05 8.55
CA TYR A 129 -8.10 -6.50 9.70
C TYR A 129 -8.19 -8.03 9.80
N GLY A 130 -7.46 -8.76 8.97
CA GLY A 130 -7.47 -10.24 8.98
C GLY A 130 -6.68 -10.81 10.15
N TRP A 131 -7.14 -11.95 10.68
CA TRP A 131 -6.38 -12.75 11.63
C TRP A 131 -5.40 -13.65 10.88
N ARG A 132 -4.35 -13.05 10.31
CA ARG A 132 -3.32 -13.70 9.51
C ARG A 132 -1.98 -13.01 9.69
N LYS A 133 -0.91 -13.63 9.26
CA LYS A 133 0.40 -12.99 9.12
C LYS A 133 0.45 -12.11 7.86
N ALA A 134 1.30 -11.09 7.86
CA ALA A 134 1.62 -10.33 6.66
C ALA A 134 2.34 -11.21 5.63
N ILE A 135 2.18 -10.89 4.35
CA ILE A 135 2.85 -11.57 3.25
C ILE A 135 4.32 -11.15 3.22
N THR A 136 5.23 -12.11 3.25
CA THR A 136 6.67 -11.85 3.23
C THR A 136 7.18 -11.49 1.84
N ILE A 137 8.34 -10.85 1.77
CA ILE A 137 8.99 -10.57 0.47
C ILE A 137 9.27 -11.84 -0.32
N ASP A 138 9.67 -12.93 0.37
CA ASP A 138 9.91 -14.22 -0.29
C ASP A 138 8.63 -14.79 -0.92
N GLN A 139 7.49 -14.70 -0.24
CA GLN A 139 6.18 -15.10 -0.80
C GLN A 139 5.77 -14.21 -1.98
N ILE A 140 6.05 -12.90 -1.92
CA ILE A 140 5.80 -11.98 -3.03
C ILE A 140 6.71 -12.31 -4.22
N GLU A 141 7.98 -12.65 -3.98
CA GLU A 141 8.91 -13.08 -5.02
C GLU A 141 8.44 -14.35 -5.73
N GLU A 142 8.04 -15.37 -4.97
CA GLU A 142 7.51 -16.62 -5.50
C GLU A 142 6.25 -16.38 -6.34
N TRP A 143 5.30 -15.62 -5.82
CA TRP A 143 4.08 -15.24 -6.53
C TRP A 143 4.36 -14.46 -7.81
N ALA A 144 5.23 -13.45 -7.75
CA ALA A 144 5.53 -12.62 -8.90
C ALA A 144 6.21 -13.41 -10.03
N LYS A 145 7.14 -14.30 -9.69
CA LYS A 145 7.76 -15.24 -10.65
C LYS A 145 6.72 -16.16 -11.28
N PHE A 146 5.89 -16.78 -10.46
CA PHE A 146 4.85 -17.70 -10.91
C PHE A 146 3.86 -17.03 -11.89
N VAL A 147 3.39 -15.83 -11.58
CA VAL A 147 2.51 -15.07 -12.49
C VAL A 147 3.23 -14.72 -13.80
N THR A 148 4.50 -14.33 -13.72
CA THR A 148 5.30 -14.00 -14.91
C THR A 148 5.48 -15.21 -15.83
N GLU A 149 5.64 -16.42 -15.27
CA GLU A 149 5.73 -17.67 -16.05
C GLU A 149 4.40 -18.00 -16.76
N ILE A 150 3.25 -17.67 -16.15
CA ILE A 150 1.94 -17.86 -16.79
C ILE A 150 1.72 -16.86 -17.93
N ASN A 151 1.91 -15.57 -17.63
CA ASN A 151 1.76 -14.50 -18.61
C ASN A 151 2.51 -13.24 -18.15
N PRO A 152 3.64 -12.89 -18.79
CA PRO A 152 4.45 -11.73 -18.42
C PRO A 152 3.76 -10.36 -18.65
N ASN A 153 2.63 -10.33 -19.36
CA ASN A 153 1.87 -9.10 -19.63
C ASN A 153 0.86 -8.76 -18.51
N ILE A 154 0.62 -9.68 -17.57
CA ILE A 154 -0.21 -9.41 -16.40
C ILE A 154 0.55 -8.48 -15.46
N VAL A 155 -0.06 -7.36 -15.13
CA VAL A 155 0.50 -6.39 -14.17
C VAL A 155 0.41 -6.95 -12.75
N LYS A 156 1.55 -7.00 -12.08
CA LYS A 156 1.67 -7.40 -10.67
C LYS A 156 1.72 -6.16 -9.79
N MET A 157 0.71 -5.97 -8.96
CA MET A 157 0.61 -4.84 -8.04
C MET A 157 0.69 -5.32 -6.59
N THR A 158 1.31 -4.51 -5.74
CA THR A 158 1.26 -4.72 -4.28
C THR A 158 0.75 -3.45 -3.58
N ASP A 159 -0.29 -3.63 -2.74
CA ASP A 159 -0.60 -2.69 -1.67
C ASP A 159 0.49 -2.85 -0.61
N ASN A 160 1.43 -1.89 -0.59
CA ASN A 160 2.61 -1.94 0.28
C ASN A 160 2.42 -1.21 1.62
N CYS A 161 1.21 -0.73 1.92
CA CYS A 161 0.89 -0.07 3.18
C CYS A 161 1.36 -0.90 4.38
N TYR A 162 2.08 -0.26 5.31
CA TYR A 162 2.68 -0.86 6.51
C TYR A 162 3.82 -1.86 6.29
N GLY A 163 4.15 -2.17 5.02
CA GLY A 163 5.26 -3.09 4.68
C GLY A 163 6.57 -2.38 4.38
N GLU A 164 6.53 -1.09 4.10
CA GLU A 164 7.70 -0.33 3.68
C GLU A 164 8.79 -0.30 4.76
N PHE A 165 10.04 -0.53 4.36
CA PHE A 165 11.25 -0.50 5.21
C PHE A 165 11.34 -1.57 6.30
N LEU A 166 10.58 -2.67 6.20
CA LEU A 166 10.72 -3.81 7.10
C LEU A 166 11.81 -4.79 6.67
N ASP A 167 12.00 -4.91 5.36
CA ASP A 167 12.98 -5.78 4.75
C ASP A 167 14.06 -4.96 4.02
N ILE A 168 15.14 -5.63 3.60
CA ILE A 168 16.19 -5.05 2.75
C ILE A 168 15.67 -4.85 1.32
N LYS A 169 14.78 -5.73 0.88
CA LYS A 169 14.11 -5.66 -0.42
C LYS A 169 12.68 -5.16 -0.26
N GLU A 170 12.23 -4.43 -1.25
CA GLU A 170 10.84 -4.04 -1.43
C GLU A 170 10.17 -4.94 -2.49
N PRO A 171 8.83 -4.95 -2.60
CA PRO A 171 8.15 -5.78 -3.61
C PRO A 171 8.62 -5.53 -5.04
N THR A 172 9.03 -4.32 -5.35
CA THR A 172 9.58 -3.93 -6.66
C THR A 172 10.92 -4.57 -6.98
N ASP A 173 11.73 -4.92 -5.96
CA ASP A 173 12.99 -5.65 -6.13
C ASP A 173 12.79 -7.13 -6.52
N VAL A 174 11.59 -7.64 -6.33
CA VAL A 174 11.28 -9.07 -6.49
C VAL A 174 10.25 -9.35 -7.59
N GLY A 175 10.08 -8.41 -8.52
CA GLY A 175 9.32 -8.62 -9.74
C GLY A 175 7.88 -8.07 -9.72
N VAL A 176 7.52 -7.25 -8.74
CA VAL A 176 6.28 -6.46 -8.74
C VAL A 176 6.43 -5.25 -9.65
N ASP A 177 5.44 -4.98 -10.49
CA ASP A 177 5.47 -3.91 -11.49
C ASP A 177 5.11 -2.53 -10.92
N VAL A 178 4.26 -2.50 -9.90
CA VAL A 178 3.80 -1.26 -9.26
C VAL A 178 3.40 -1.48 -7.82
N ILE A 179 3.76 -0.53 -6.96
CA ILE A 179 3.37 -0.46 -5.55
C ILE A 179 2.63 0.84 -5.27
N ALA A 180 1.73 0.81 -4.31
CA ALA A 180 1.04 2.00 -3.84
C ALA A 180 0.92 1.99 -2.31
N GLY A 181 0.86 3.18 -1.72
CA GLY A 181 0.73 3.32 -0.28
C GLY A 181 0.44 4.74 0.19
N SER A 182 0.50 4.94 1.49
CA SER A 182 0.12 6.19 2.16
C SER A 182 1.31 6.88 2.80
N LEU A 183 1.38 8.20 2.65
CA LEU A 183 2.42 9.01 3.31
C LEU A 183 2.18 9.19 4.81
N ILE A 184 0.96 8.99 5.32
CA ILE A 184 0.70 9.04 6.77
C ILE A 184 1.11 7.76 7.50
N LYS A 185 1.62 6.77 6.75
CA LYS A 185 2.13 5.49 7.27
C LYS A 185 3.67 5.47 7.23
N ASN A 186 4.27 4.31 7.04
CA ASN A 186 5.71 4.11 7.09
C ASN A 186 6.54 5.16 6.33
N PRO A 187 6.28 5.47 5.04
CA PRO A 187 7.13 6.37 4.28
C PRO A 187 7.14 7.81 4.77
N GLY A 188 6.09 8.23 5.45
CA GLY A 188 6.01 9.58 6.00
C GLY A 188 6.76 9.78 7.31
N GLY A 189 7.28 8.70 7.93
CA GLY A 189 8.10 8.76 9.15
C GLY A 189 7.48 9.55 10.30
N GLY A 190 6.15 9.60 10.38
CA GLY A 190 5.40 10.38 11.37
C GLY A 190 5.40 11.90 11.14
N LEU A 191 5.95 12.39 10.03
CA LEU A 191 6.08 13.82 9.72
C LEU A 191 5.23 14.28 8.54
N ALA A 192 4.95 13.43 7.56
CA ALA A 192 4.08 13.78 6.45
C ALA A 192 2.65 13.97 6.96
N LEU A 193 2.04 15.11 6.63
CA LEU A 193 0.72 15.49 7.14
C LEU A 193 -0.42 14.76 6.43
N THR A 194 -0.22 14.41 5.16
CA THR A 194 -1.21 13.78 4.28
C THR A 194 -0.49 13.24 3.05
N GLY A 195 -1.23 12.54 2.20
CA GLY A 195 -0.74 12.15 0.90
C GLY A 195 -0.64 10.66 0.68
N GLY A 196 -0.29 10.33 -0.55
CA GLY A 196 -0.04 8.96 -1.00
C GLY A 196 1.09 8.91 -2.02
N TYR A 197 1.53 7.70 -2.30
CA TYR A 197 2.53 7.44 -3.34
C TYR A 197 2.11 6.26 -4.21
N VAL A 198 2.58 6.27 -5.44
CA VAL A 198 2.59 5.14 -6.36
C VAL A 198 3.97 5.10 -7.00
N ALA A 199 4.62 3.94 -7.01
CA ALA A 199 5.95 3.78 -7.62
C ALA A 199 5.98 2.49 -8.45
N GLY A 200 6.63 2.50 -9.61
CA GLY A 200 6.66 1.35 -10.49
C GLY A 200 7.25 1.64 -11.87
N ARG A 201 6.90 0.79 -12.82
CA ARG A 201 7.28 0.94 -14.22
C ARG A 201 6.76 2.25 -14.80
N GLU A 202 7.56 2.92 -15.60
CA GLU A 202 7.24 4.22 -16.20
C GLU A 202 5.94 4.20 -17.00
N ASP A 203 5.73 3.17 -17.83
CA ASP A 203 4.51 3.02 -18.65
C ASP A 203 3.22 2.95 -17.82
N LEU A 204 3.29 2.33 -16.65
CA LEU A 204 2.16 2.26 -15.71
C LEU A 204 1.94 3.59 -14.98
N ILE A 205 3.01 4.21 -14.51
CA ILE A 205 2.93 5.51 -13.84
C ILE A 205 2.37 6.59 -14.79
N ASP A 206 2.72 6.55 -16.06
CA ASP A 206 2.17 7.46 -17.09
C ASP A 206 0.67 7.28 -17.30
N MET A 207 0.15 6.07 -17.20
CA MET A 207 -1.30 5.85 -17.21
C MET A 207 -1.98 6.35 -15.93
N ILE A 208 -1.37 6.10 -14.77
CA ILE A 208 -1.92 6.44 -13.45
C ILE A 208 -2.01 7.96 -13.26
N GLN A 209 -1.01 8.72 -13.71
CA GLN A 209 -1.02 10.18 -13.57
C GLN A 209 -2.23 10.85 -14.24
N TYR A 210 -2.74 10.29 -15.34
CA TYR A 210 -3.96 10.79 -15.99
C TYR A 210 -5.23 10.50 -15.18
N ARG A 211 -5.17 9.54 -14.26
CA ARG A 211 -6.27 9.28 -13.32
C ARG A 211 -6.14 10.08 -12.02
N MET A 212 -4.92 10.40 -11.62
CA MET A 212 -4.64 11.27 -10.47
C MET A 212 -5.20 12.69 -10.69
N THR A 213 -5.09 13.20 -11.89
CA THR A 213 -5.65 14.50 -12.33
C THR A 213 -6.66 14.28 -13.45
N CYS A 214 -6.27 14.49 -14.69
CA CYS A 214 -7.07 14.18 -15.88
C CYS A 214 -6.17 14.01 -17.10
N PRO A 215 -6.68 13.39 -18.19
CA PRO A 215 -5.99 13.37 -19.49
C PRO A 215 -5.63 14.78 -19.95
N GLY A 216 -4.41 14.95 -20.44
CA GLY A 216 -3.87 16.23 -20.88
C GLY A 216 -3.18 17.07 -19.80
N ILE A 217 -3.38 16.74 -18.52
CA ILE A 217 -2.65 17.38 -17.39
C ILE A 217 -1.65 16.39 -16.81
N GLY A 218 -2.09 15.18 -16.44
CA GLY A 218 -1.21 14.17 -15.89
C GLY A 218 -0.47 14.64 -14.63
N GLY A 219 0.84 14.39 -14.60
CA GLY A 219 1.71 14.72 -13.47
C GLY A 219 2.33 16.12 -13.50
N GLU A 220 2.09 16.93 -14.53
CA GLU A 220 2.76 18.22 -14.73
C GLU A 220 2.34 19.30 -13.73
N CYS A 221 1.13 19.18 -13.19
CA CYS A 221 0.54 20.15 -12.27
C CYS A 221 0.38 19.59 -10.86
N GLY A 222 0.11 20.47 -9.93
CA GLY A 222 -0.24 20.15 -8.56
C GLY A 222 0.77 20.69 -7.55
N LEU A 223 0.25 21.46 -6.60
CA LEU A 223 1.05 22.06 -5.54
C LEU A 223 1.40 21.04 -4.47
N THR A 224 2.56 21.21 -3.86
CA THR A 224 2.99 20.46 -2.67
C THR A 224 2.58 21.14 -1.36
N PHE A 225 1.98 22.31 -1.42
CA PHE A 225 1.51 23.12 -0.26
C PHE A 225 2.61 23.35 0.80
N GLY A 226 3.86 23.47 0.37
CA GLY A 226 5.02 23.64 1.25
C GLY A 226 5.36 22.42 2.10
N GLN A 227 4.79 21.25 1.79
CA GLN A 227 4.98 20.01 2.57
C GLN A 227 6.24 19.23 2.18
N THR A 228 6.94 19.62 1.12
CA THR A 228 8.13 18.89 0.64
C THR A 228 9.17 18.67 1.72
N ARG A 229 9.41 19.68 2.59
CA ARG A 229 10.36 19.53 3.70
C ARG A 229 9.98 18.42 4.66
N THR A 230 8.74 18.34 5.10
CA THR A 230 8.26 17.30 6.03
C THR A 230 8.22 15.95 5.35
N MET A 231 7.88 15.88 4.06
CA MET A 231 7.89 14.65 3.28
C MET A 231 9.31 14.08 3.13
N PHE A 232 10.29 14.91 2.77
CA PHE A 232 11.70 14.50 2.68
C PHE A 232 12.26 14.07 4.04
N GLN A 233 12.00 14.86 5.08
CA GLN A 233 12.46 14.54 6.42
C GLN A 233 11.80 13.27 6.94
N GLY A 234 10.50 13.09 6.67
CA GLY A 234 9.75 11.89 7.01
C GLY A 234 10.34 10.66 6.34
N MET A 235 10.58 10.71 5.03
CA MET A 235 11.20 9.62 4.29
C MET A 235 12.61 9.29 4.84
N PHE A 236 13.42 10.28 5.14
CA PHE A 236 14.75 10.08 5.73
C PHE A 236 14.69 9.41 7.12
N GLN A 237 13.68 9.73 7.92
CA GLN A 237 13.48 9.16 9.25
C GLN A 237 12.74 7.80 9.22
N ALA A 238 12.03 7.50 8.13
CA ALA A 238 11.13 6.36 8.04
C ALA A 238 11.72 5.02 8.48
N PRO A 239 12.93 4.61 8.06
CA PRO A 239 13.49 3.33 8.50
C PRO A 239 13.68 3.25 10.02
N LYS A 240 14.06 4.36 10.66
CA LYS A 240 14.23 4.42 12.12
C LYS A 240 12.89 4.38 12.85
N VAL A 241 11.88 5.09 12.32
CA VAL A 241 10.53 5.11 12.89
C VAL A 241 9.89 3.74 12.77
N VAL A 242 9.98 3.10 11.60
CA VAL A 242 9.49 1.74 11.35
C VAL A 242 10.14 0.73 12.28
N ASN A 243 11.48 0.79 12.46
CA ASN A 243 12.18 -0.07 13.43
C ASN A 243 11.62 0.12 14.86
N GLY A 244 11.31 1.35 15.26
CA GLY A 244 10.65 1.63 16.53
C GLY A 244 9.27 1.00 16.63
N ALA A 245 8.46 1.11 15.57
CA ALA A 245 7.12 0.53 15.49
C ALA A 245 7.16 -1.01 15.58
N VAL A 246 8.07 -1.66 14.86
CA VAL A 246 8.27 -3.13 14.90
C VAL A 246 8.62 -3.58 16.32
N LYS A 247 9.55 -2.89 16.99
CA LYS A 247 9.91 -3.21 18.40
C LYS A 247 8.71 -3.06 19.33
N GLY A 248 7.92 -2.00 19.14
CA GLY A 248 6.68 -1.79 19.90
C GLY A 248 5.67 -2.90 19.68
N ALA A 249 5.47 -3.31 18.42
CA ALA A 249 4.58 -4.41 18.06
C ALA A 249 5.04 -5.75 18.69
N ILE A 250 6.35 -6.07 18.61
CA ILE A 250 6.91 -7.27 19.24
C ILE A 250 6.71 -7.26 20.77
N LEU A 251 6.98 -6.11 21.41
CA LEU A 251 6.77 -5.95 22.85
C LEU A 251 5.30 -6.14 23.22
N CYS A 252 4.38 -5.52 22.48
CA CYS A 252 2.94 -5.68 22.64
C CYS A 252 2.54 -7.16 22.54
N GLY A 253 2.92 -7.83 21.44
CA GLY A 253 2.65 -9.26 21.26
C GLY A 253 3.16 -10.10 22.44
N LYS A 254 4.40 -9.87 22.89
CA LYS A 254 4.98 -10.63 24.00
C LYS A 254 4.28 -10.41 25.34
N VAL A 255 3.87 -9.16 25.62
CA VAL A 255 3.14 -8.84 26.85
C VAL A 255 1.78 -9.52 26.88
N TYR A 256 0.99 -9.38 25.80
CA TYR A 256 -0.34 -9.98 25.74
C TYR A 256 -0.31 -11.51 25.70
N GLU A 257 0.68 -12.11 25.05
CA GLU A 257 0.93 -13.55 25.09
C GLU A 257 1.15 -14.04 26.53
N LYS A 258 1.99 -13.33 27.32
CA LYS A 258 2.22 -13.63 28.74
C LYS A 258 0.99 -13.45 29.62
N LEU A 259 0.08 -12.55 29.23
CA LEU A 259 -1.20 -12.35 29.90
C LEU A 259 -2.26 -13.39 29.49
N GLY A 260 -1.95 -14.33 28.60
CA GLY A 260 -2.82 -15.43 28.18
C GLY A 260 -3.77 -15.08 27.05
N TYR A 261 -3.53 -13.98 26.33
CA TYR A 261 -4.27 -13.63 25.11
C TYR A 261 -3.64 -14.29 23.88
N GLU A 262 -4.47 -14.59 22.88
CA GLU A 262 -3.98 -14.96 21.56
C GLU A 262 -3.56 -13.71 20.80
N VAL A 263 -2.42 -13.80 20.12
CA VAL A 263 -1.81 -12.71 19.35
C VAL A 263 -1.39 -13.18 17.96
N CYS A 264 -1.48 -12.31 16.99
CA CYS A 264 -1.02 -12.57 15.62
C CYS A 264 -0.34 -11.31 15.05
N PRO A 265 0.91 -11.40 14.56
CA PRO A 265 1.83 -12.53 14.72
C PRO A 265 2.31 -12.69 16.18
N LYS A 266 2.91 -13.83 16.51
CA LYS A 266 3.59 -14.02 17.79
C LYS A 266 4.88 -13.19 17.85
N ALA A 267 5.43 -12.99 19.07
CA ALA A 267 6.62 -12.17 19.24
C ALA A 267 7.84 -12.70 18.45
N GLU A 268 7.96 -14.01 18.31
CA GLU A 268 9.06 -14.69 17.63
C GLU A 268 8.82 -14.90 16.12
N ASP A 269 7.62 -14.59 15.62
CA ASP A 269 7.30 -14.74 14.20
C ASP A 269 8.01 -13.68 13.35
N THR A 270 8.37 -14.05 12.14
CA THR A 270 8.82 -13.09 11.11
C THR A 270 7.71 -12.09 10.81
N ARG A 271 8.09 -10.82 10.70
CA ARG A 271 7.17 -9.72 10.42
C ARG A 271 7.43 -9.12 9.05
N SER A 272 6.37 -8.83 8.33
CA SER A 272 6.41 -8.11 7.06
C SER A 272 5.47 -6.90 7.05
N ASP A 273 4.94 -6.55 8.23
CA ASP A 273 4.24 -5.29 8.53
C ASP A 273 4.49 -4.88 9.99
N ILE A 274 3.93 -3.74 10.40
CA ILE A 274 4.04 -3.21 11.77
C ILE A 274 2.79 -3.50 12.63
N ILE A 275 1.88 -4.34 12.16
CA ILE A 275 0.60 -4.62 12.81
C ILE A 275 0.77 -5.69 13.88
N GLN A 276 0.06 -5.52 14.98
CA GLN A 276 -0.09 -6.50 16.04
C GLN A 276 -1.57 -6.70 16.36
N ALA A 277 -2.11 -7.85 16.05
CA ALA A 277 -3.45 -8.23 16.48
C ALA A 277 -3.44 -8.92 17.85
N VAL A 278 -4.43 -8.57 18.68
CA VAL A 278 -4.66 -9.17 20.00
C VAL A 278 -6.12 -9.57 20.09
N GLN A 279 -6.41 -10.82 20.40
CA GLN A 279 -7.78 -11.32 20.51
C GLN A 279 -8.33 -11.07 21.92
N LEU A 280 -9.20 -10.06 22.07
CA LEU A 280 -9.79 -9.67 23.36
C LEU A 280 -11.04 -10.48 23.74
N ARG A 281 -11.55 -11.31 22.83
CA ARG A 281 -12.62 -12.32 22.98
C ARG A 281 -14.03 -11.78 23.14
N ASP A 282 -14.24 -10.62 23.76
CA ASP A 282 -15.57 -10.05 23.97
C ASP A 282 -15.60 -8.54 23.72
N PRO A 283 -16.77 -7.97 23.36
CA PRO A 283 -16.92 -6.55 23.04
C PRO A 283 -16.61 -5.61 24.21
N ASP A 284 -16.93 -6.00 25.44
CA ASP A 284 -16.74 -5.15 26.63
C ASP A 284 -15.24 -4.98 26.90
N SER A 285 -14.47 -6.06 26.83
CA SER A 285 -13.00 -6.03 26.91
C SER A 285 -12.38 -5.16 25.82
N LEU A 286 -12.91 -5.20 24.59
CA LEU A 286 -12.46 -4.34 23.49
C LEU A 286 -12.71 -2.86 23.77
N VAL A 287 -13.91 -2.51 24.26
CA VAL A 287 -14.24 -1.12 24.61
C VAL A 287 -13.35 -0.62 25.75
N LEU A 288 -13.17 -1.42 26.82
CA LEU A 288 -12.30 -1.09 27.95
C LEU A 288 -10.85 -0.90 27.51
N PHE A 289 -10.35 -1.75 26.60
CA PHE A 289 -9.01 -1.64 26.02
C PHE A 289 -8.83 -0.31 25.28
N CYS A 290 -9.75 0.03 24.40
CA CYS A 290 -9.71 1.29 23.65
C CYS A 290 -9.76 2.52 24.57
N GLN A 291 -10.65 2.50 25.58
CA GLN A 291 -10.77 3.57 26.58
C GLN A 291 -9.51 3.72 27.42
N ALA A 292 -8.88 2.61 27.81
CA ALA A 292 -7.64 2.63 28.59
C ALA A 292 -6.47 3.22 27.78
N ILE A 293 -6.37 2.89 26.48
CA ILE A 293 -5.37 3.49 25.58
C ILE A 293 -5.61 4.99 25.47
N GLN A 294 -6.85 5.42 25.19
CA GLN A 294 -7.20 6.83 25.09
C GLN A 294 -6.89 7.62 26.38
N ALA A 295 -7.15 7.03 27.53
CA ALA A 295 -6.87 7.65 28.81
C ALA A 295 -5.37 7.74 29.14
N ALA A 296 -4.56 6.81 28.63
CA ALA A 296 -3.13 6.73 28.88
C ALA A 296 -2.27 7.46 27.84
N ALA A 297 -2.79 7.66 26.64
CA ALA A 297 -2.05 8.32 25.57
C ALA A 297 -2.21 9.84 25.65
N PRO A 298 -1.13 10.61 25.45
CA PRO A 298 -1.22 12.06 25.29
C PRO A 298 -1.79 12.34 23.90
N ILE A 299 -3.10 12.48 23.81
CA ILE A 299 -3.80 12.83 22.58
C ILE A 299 -4.09 14.32 22.60
#